data_e4ffd637cc2ebc936a0b1244d11d06ca
#
_entry.id   e4ffd637cc2ebc936a0b1244d11d06ca
#
_cell.length_a   1.000
_cell.length_b   1.000
_cell.length_c   1.000
_cell.angle_alpha   90.00
_cell.angle_beta   90.00
_cell.angle_gamma   90.00
#
_symmetry.space_group_name_H-M   'P 1'
#
loop_
_entity.id
_entity.type
_entity.pdbx_description
1 polymer ?
#
loop_
_entity_poly.entity_id
_entity_poly.type
_entity_poly.pdbx_seq_one_letter_code
_entity_poly.pdbx_strand_id
1 'polypeptide(L)'
;LDFEYLLFLQNLRAETPNFINSLLLFISEFAAGSLPVVIIVVFYWCIDKRTGQRMGLCFAGATMVTQLIKNIACVYRPWKQDARLQIAPEAAATATGYSFPSGHATLAASFYGNIAAYLKKYSKWWILPCVLLTLLTAFARNWLGAHTPQDVLVGMMIALVVLLLSKYLLDWADGGKNRDCLLATIGIILSAAMLIYTSVKPYPMDVLPDGTLLVDPWDMVTDCYKAAGAMMGFCLGWVLERHFVGFDAKGAGKTRMIRGVVGVALLLAVRKGMKAAGNLLLDAHWLGFAEMFGLMLFAIVLYPALFQWVEERKGKS
;
A
#
# COMPACT_ATOMS: atom_id res chain seq x y z
N LEU A 1 -25.13 9.28 13.66
CA LEU A 1 -25.51 7.95 13.13
C LEU A 1 -24.31 7.00 13.17
N ASP A 2 -23.14 7.43 12.75
CA ASP A 2 -21.96 6.57 12.64
C ASP A 2 -21.37 6.18 13.99
N PHE A 3 -21.35 7.08 14.95
CA PHE A 3 -20.88 6.79 16.30
C PHE A 3 -21.83 5.84 17.04
N GLU A 4 -23.14 5.97 16.86
CA GLU A 4 -24.10 5.02 17.43
C GLU A 4 -23.94 3.61 16.83
N TYR A 5 -23.64 3.52 15.53
CA TYR A 5 -23.29 2.25 14.91
C TYR A 5 -21.99 1.65 15.49
N LEU A 6 -20.96 2.47 15.70
CA LEU A 6 -19.71 2.00 16.31
C LEU A 6 -19.90 1.59 17.78
N LEU A 7 -20.74 2.30 18.54
CA LEU A 7 -21.12 1.91 19.91
C LEU A 7 -21.88 0.57 19.93
N PHE A 8 -22.79 0.37 18.98
CA PHE A 8 -23.46 -0.93 18.83
C PHE A 8 -22.46 -2.05 18.58
N LEU A 9 -21.51 -1.86 17.65
CA LEU A 9 -20.46 -2.85 17.37
C LEU A 9 -19.53 -3.07 18.59
N GLN A 10 -19.22 -2.00 19.32
CA GLN A 10 -18.40 -2.09 20.54
C GLN A 10 -19.08 -2.94 21.61
N ASN A 11 -20.38 -2.75 21.84
CA ASN A 11 -21.16 -3.54 22.80
C ASN A 11 -21.21 -5.01 22.37
N LEU A 12 -21.48 -5.27 21.09
CA LEU A 12 -21.46 -6.63 20.54
C LEU A 12 -20.07 -7.28 20.66
N ARG A 13 -19.00 -6.50 20.42
CA ARG A 13 -17.63 -6.96 20.60
C ARG A 13 -17.31 -7.38 22.04
N ALA A 14 -17.85 -6.66 23.03
CA ALA A 14 -17.65 -6.98 24.45
C ALA A 14 -18.24 -8.34 24.85
N GLU A 15 -19.30 -8.79 24.18
CA GLU A 15 -19.96 -10.09 24.39
C GLU A 15 -19.38 -11.20 23.51
N THR A 16 -18.51 -10.84 22.55
CA THR A 16 -17.98 -11.77 21.55
C THR A 16 -16.65 -12.39 22.02
N PRO A 17 -16.42 -13.70 21.78
CA PRO A 17 -15.17 -14.35 22.13
C PRO A 17 -13.94 -13.69 21.50
N ASN A 18 -12.85 -13.55 22.23
CA ASN A 18 -11.62 -12.87 21.80
C ASN A 18 -11.02 -13.41 20.50
N PHE A 19 -11.22 -14.69 20.17
CA PHE A 19 -10.69 -15.26 18.94
C PHE A 19 -11.29 -14.61 17.69
N ILE A 20 -12.54 -14.11 17.75
CA ILE A 20 -13.18 -13.38 16.63
C ILE A 20 -12.49 -12.03 16.44
N ASN A 21 -12.17 -11.33 17.51
CA ASN A 21 -11.41 -10.07 17.44
C ASN A 21 -10.04 -10.30 16.81
N SER A 22 -9.34 -11.35 17.24
CA SER A 22 -8.03 -11.74 16.68
C SER A 22 -8.13 -12.14 15.19
N LEU A 23 -9.18 -12.85 14.81
CA LEU A 23 -9.42 -13.23 13.41
C LEU A 23 -9.69 -12.00 12.52
N LEU A 24 -10.55 -11.09 12.97
CA LEU A 24 -10.85 -9.86 12.24
C LEU A 24 -9.63 -8.94 12.15
N LEU A 25 -8.84 -8.86 13.23
CA LEU A 25 -7.55 -8.17 13.20
C LEU A 25 -6.62 -8.80 12.15
N PHE A 26 -6.43 -10.12 12.19
CA PHE A 26 -5.59 -10.82 11.23
C PHE A 26 -6.02 -10.56 9.78
N ILE A 27 -7.32 -10.65 9.47
CA ILE A 27 -7.86 -10.37 8.13
C ILE A 27 -7.56 -8.93 7.72
N SER A 28 -7.73 -7.98 8.65
CA SER A 28 -7.46 -6.56 8.40
C SER A 28 -5.97 -6.30 8.13
N GLU A 29 -5.08 -6.86 8.96
CA GLU A 29 -3.63 -6.66 8.84
C GLU A 29 -3.03 -7.45 7.67
N PHE A 30 -3.63 -8.59 7.29
CA PHE A 30 -3.18 -9.37 6.14
C PHE A 30 -3.14 -8.52 4.87
N ALA A 31 -4.20 -7.76 4.61
CA ALA A 31 -4.33 -6.97 3.38
C ALA A 31 -3.52 -5.65 3.38
N ALA A 32 -3.15 -5.14 4.56
CA ALA A 32 -2.41 -3.88 4.72
C ALA A 32 -0.94 -4.08 5.14
N GLY A 33 -0.56 -5.30 5.52
CA GLY A 33 0.78 -5.63 5.98
C GLY A 33 1.81 -5.89 4.88
N SER A 34 2.89 -6.58 5.23
CA SER A 34 4.01 -6.86 4.31
C SER A 34 3.71 -7.96 3.29
N LEU A 35 2.75 -8.86 3.57
CA LEU A 35 2.48 -10.02 2.73
C LEU A 35 1.94 -9.66 1.33
N PRO A 36 1.01 -8.70 1.17
CA PRO A 36 0.63 -8.21 -0.15
C PRO A 36 1.81 -7.72 -0.99
N VAL A 37 2.76 -7.02 -0.38
CA VAL A 37 3.97 -6.55 -1.09
C VAL A 37 4.78 -7.73 -1.62
N VAL A 38 4.97 -8.78 -0.81
CA VAL A 38 5.64 -10.02 -1.24
C VAL A 38 4.88 -10.67 -2.41
N ILE A 39 3.56 -10.75 -2.33
CA ILE A 39 2.74 -11.31 -3.41
C ILE A 39 2.87 -10.46 -4.69
N ILE A 40 2.85 -9.14 -4.59
CA ILE A 40 3.01 -8.22 -5.73
C ILE A 40 4.33 -8.47 -6.45
N VAL A 41 5.45 -8.56 -5.71
CA VAL A 41 6.76 -8.78 -6.33
C VAL A 41 6.89 -10.19 -6.91
N VAL A 42 6.30 -11.21 -6.29
CA VAL A 42 6.24 -12.58 -6.84
C VAL A 42 5.43 -12.60 -8.14
N PHE A 43 4.28 -11.91 -8.21
CA PHE A 43 3.54 -11.75 -9.46
C PHE A 43 4.42 -11.11 -10.52
N TYR A 44 5.11 -10.02 -10.17
CA TYR A 44 5.94 -9.26 -11.09
C TYR A 44 7.10 -10.09 -11.64
N TRP A 45 7.82 -10.82 -10.79
CA TRP A 45 9.02 -11.55 -11.17
C TRP A 45 8.76 -12.95 -11.77
N CYS A 46 7.65 -13.61 -11.37
CA CYS A 46 7.50 -15.06 -11.56
C CYS A 46 6.22 -15.51 -12.24
N ILE A 47 5.15 -14.68 -12.25
CA ILE A 47 3.82 -15.12 -12.67
C ILE A 47 3.37 -14.36 -13.92
N ASP A 48 3.16 -13.06 -13.76
CA ASP A 48 2.64 -12.18 -14.81
C ASP A 48 3.13 -10.75 -14.58
N LYS A 49 4.13 -10.35 -15.35
CA LYS A 49 4.80 -9.05 -15.24
C LYS A 49 3.80 -7.88 -15.31
N ARG A 50 2.84 -7.96 -16.25
CA ARG A 50 1.83 -6.91 -16.45
C ARG A 50 0.91 -6.76 -15.24
N THR A 51 0.45 -7.88 -14.69
CA THR A 51 -0.33 -7.89 -13.45
C THR A 51 0.49 -7.32 -12.29
N GLY A 52 1.75 -7.73 -12.14
CA GLY A 52 2.65 -7.19 -11.10
C GLY A 52 2.87 -5.68 -11.23
N GLN A 53 3.09 -5.16 -12.45
CA GLN A 53 3.16 -3.71 -12.70
C GLN A 53 1.88 -2.99 -12.29
N ARG A 54 0.73 -3.54 -12.64
CA ARG A 54 -0.57 -2.97 -12.27
C ARG A 54 -0.78 -2.97 -10.77
N MET A 55 -0.46 -4.07 -10.08
CA MET A 55 -0.53 -4.16 -8.62
C MET A 55 0.40 -3.15 -7.95
N GLY A 56 1.64 -2.98 -8.44
CA GLY A 56 2.60 -2.00 -7.94
C GLY A 56 2.13 -0.55 -8.13
N LEU A 57 1.59 -0.21 -9.31
CA LEU A 57 1.01 1.10 -9.58
C LEU A 57 -0.22 1.37 -8.69
N CYS A 58 -1.09 0.36 -8.50
CA CYS A 58 -2.22 0.47 -7.60
C CYS A 58 -1.79 0.68 -6.15
N PHE A 59 -0.80 -0.07 -5.68
CA PHE A 59 -0.26 0.08 -4.33
C PHE A 59 0.29 1.49 -4.10
N ALA A 60 1.18 1.95 -4.97
CA ALA A 60 1.80 3.27 -4.85
C ALA A 60 0.76 4.40 -5.01
N GLY A 61 -0.12 4.31 -6.02
CA GLY A 61 -1.14 5.32 -6.29
C GLY A 61 -2.21 5.41 -5.22
N ALA A 62 -2.73 4.27 -4.76
CA ALA A 62 -3.73 4.24 -3.71
C ALA A 62 -3.18 4.75 -2.37
N THR A 63 -1.93 4.39 -2.03
CA THR A 63 -1.27 4.90 -0.84
C THR A 63 -1.08 6.42 -0.93
N MET A 64 -0.57 6.94 -2.07
CA MET A 64 -0.36 8.36 -2.28
C MET A 64 -1.66 9.16 -2.15
N VAL A 65 -2.73 8.73 -2.82
CA VAL A 65 -4.04 9.41 -2.75
C VAL A 65 -4.61 9.37 -1.34
N THR A 66 -4.52 8.22 -0.66
CA THR A 66 -5.01 8.06 0.71
C THR A 66 -4.26 8.99 1.67
N GLN A 67 -2.93 9.05 1.60
CA GLN A 67 -2.14 9.91 2.47
C GLN A 67 -2.39 11.40 2.18
N LEU A 68 -2.51 11.78 0.92
CA LEU A 68 -2.86 13.15 0.55
C LEU A 68 -4.21 13.55 1.15
N ILE A 69 -5.26 12.73 0.98
CA ILE A 69 -6.60 13.04 1.51
C ILE A 69 -6.59 13.08 3.04
N LYS A 70 -5.88 12.15 3.71
CA LYS A 70 -5.72 12.19 5.18
C LYS A 70 -5.16 13.52 5.67
N ASN A 71 -4.15 14.00 4.97
CA ASN A 71 -3.48 15.26 5.32
C ASN A 71 -4.28 16.50 4.91
N ILE A 72 -5.17 16.41 3.93
CA ILE A 72 -6.13 17.49 3.61
C ILE A 72 -7.24 17.56 4.64
N ALA A 73 -7.87 16.41 4.92
CA ALA A 73 -9.09 16.34 5.73
C ALA A 73 -8.84 16.43 7.24
N CYS A 74 -7.71 15.93 7.73
CA CYS A 74 -7.29 15.95 9.14
C CYS A 74 -8.38 15.44 10.12
N VAL A 75 -9.18 14.44 9.74
CA VAL A 75 -10.27 13.90 10.55
C VAL A 75 -9.72 13.01 11.66
N TYR A 76 -10.01 13.33 12.90
CA TYR A 76 -9.59 12.51 14.04
C TYR A 76 -10.28 11.15 14.07
N ARG A 77 -9.65 10.20 14.76
CA ARG A 77 -10.19 8.86 14.96
C ARG A 77 -11.46 8.87 15.81
N PRO A 78 -12.42 7.93 15.62
CA PRO A 78 -13.69 7.91 16.33
C PRO A 78 -13.56 8.03 17.85
N TRP A 79 -12.64 7.27 18.47
CA TRP A 79 -12.41 7.31 19.93
C TRP A 79 -11.72 8.58 20.44
N LYS A 80 -11.19 9.41 19.54
CA LYS A 80 -10.68 10.75 19.87
C LYS A 80 -11.74 11.84 19.74
N GLN A 81 -12.83 11.55 19.04
CA GLN A 81 -13.96 12.46 18.83
C GLN A 81 -15.09 12.23 19.82
N ASP A 82 -15.31 10.98 20.27
CA ASP A 82 -16.34 10.61 21.22
C ASP A 82 -15.75 9.71 22.31
N ALA A 83 -15.72 10.20 23.55
CA ALA A 83 -15.15 9.51 24.71
C ALA A 83 -15.86 8.19 25.07
N ARG A 84 -17.08 7.94 24.56
CA ARG A 84 -17.80 6.68 24.72
C ARG A 84 -17.20 5.55 23.89
N LEU A 85 -16.52 5.89 22.80
CA LEU A 85 -15.93 4.93 21.87
C LEU A 85 -14.55 4.48 22.35
N GLN A 86 -14.29 3.20 22.21
CA GLN A 86 -13.01 2.58 22.53
C GLN A 86 -12.51 1.74 21.36
N ILE A 87 -11.29 1.99 20.94
CA ILE A 87 -10.62 1.11 19.99
C ILE A 87 -10.30 -0.24 20.65
N ALA A 88 -10.37 -1.31 19.88
CA ALA A 88 -9.86 -2.61 20.32
C ALA A 88 -8.34 -2.48 20.61
N PRO A 89 -7.85 -2.90 21.81
CA PRO A 89 -6.44 -2.71 22.18
C PRO A 89 -5.46 -3.27 21.16
N GLU A 90 -5.82 -4.39 20.53
CA GLU A 90 -5.01 -5.09 19.52
C GLU A 90 -4.85 -4.28 18.22
N ALA A 91 -5.82 -3.40 17.93
CA ALA A 91 -5.81 -2.56 16.72
C ALA A 91 -5.16 -1.19 16.94
N ALA A 92 -4.88 -0.81 18.19
CA ALA A 92 -4.37 0.53 18.53
C ALA A 92 -3.02 0.82 17.86
N ALA A 93 -2.13 -0.16 17.81
CA ALA A 93 -0.79 -0.03 17.23
C ALA A 93 -0.80 0.29 15.71
N THR A 94 -1.84 -0.14 14.99
CA THR A 94 -1.97 0.06 13.53
C THR A 94 -2.97 1.16 13.16
N ALA A 95 -3.64 1.74 14.16
CA ALA A 95 -4.60 2.81 13.99
C ALA A 95 -4.00 4.18 14.36
N THR A 96 -2.82 4.49 13.86
CA THR A 96 -2.15 5.78 14.06
C THR A 96 -2.72 6.88 13.17
N GLY A 97 -2.46 8.14 13.53
CA GLY A 97 -2.79 9.31 12.73
C GLY A 97 -4.28 9.56 12.50
N TYR A 98 -4.59 10.31 11.43
CA TYR A 98 -5.96 10.66 11.04
C TYR A 98 -6.78 9.46 10.54
N SER A 99 -8.11 9.55 10.71
CA SER A 99 -9.03 8.47 10.38
C SER A 99 -9.35 8.38 8.89
N PHE A 100 -9.77 9.49 8.28
CA PHE A 100 -10.35 9.53 6.94
C PHE A 100 -9.31 9.79 5.84
N PRO A 101 -9.31 8.99 4.77
CA PRO A 101 -10.01 7.72 4.55
C PRO A 101 -9.24 6.52 5.14
N SER A 102 -9.87 5.34 5.18
CA SER A 102 -9.26 4.13 5.72
C SER A 102 -8.19 3.55 4.80
N GLY A 103 -6.91 3.59 5.24
CA GLY A 103 -5.80 2.99 4.49
C GLY A 103 -5.91 1.47 4.34
N HIS A 104 -6.34 0.74 5.37
CA HIS A 104 -6.54 -0.70 5.32
C HIS A 104 -7.61 -1.10 4.29
N ALA A 105 -8.76 -0.40 4.28
CA ALA A 105 -9.82 -0.65 3.31
C ALA A 105 -9.35 -0.34 1.88
N THR A 106 -8.59 0.75 1.68
CA THR A 106 -8.01 1.11 0.38
C THR A 106 -7.03 0.06 -0.12
N LEU A 107 -6.10 -0.38 0.73
CA LEU A 107 -5.09 -1.38 0.34
C LEU A 107 -5.73 -2.74 0.07
N ALA A 108 -6.68 -3.18 0.91
CA ALA A 108 -7.42 -4.42 0.72
C ALA A 108 -8.18 -4.43 -0.60
N ALA A 109 -8.95 -3.38 -0.89
CA ALA A 109 -9.72 -3.26 -2.12
C ALA A 109 -8.80 -3.20 -3.36
N SER A 110 -7.66 -2.50 -3.28
CA SER A 110 -6.66 -2.47 -4.34
C SER A 110 -6.03 -3.84 -4.57
N PHE A 111 -5.63 -4.52 -3.52
CA PHE A 111 -4.97 -5.83 -3.58
C PHE A 111 -5.93 -6.92 -4.09
N TYR A 112 -7.05 -7.11 -3.42
CA TYR A 112 -8.02 -8.13 -3.81
C TYR A 112 -8.68 -7.81 -5.17
N GLY A 113 -8.86 -6.53 -5.50
CA GLY A 113 -9.36 -6.11 -6.81
C GLY A 113 -8.41 -6.51 -7.96
N ASN A 114 -7.10 -6.39 -7.77
CA ASN A 114 -6.12 -6.86 -8.75
C ASN A 114 -6.08 -8.40 -8.83
N ILE A 115 -6.17 -9.10 -7.69
CA ILE A 115 -6.27 -10.58 -7.67
C ILE A 115 -7.52 -11.03 -8.41
N ALA A 116 -8.69 -10.41 -8.16
CA ALA A 116 -9.93 -10.70 -8.87
C ALA A 116 -9.78 -10.47 -10.38
N ALA A 117 -9.18 -9.36 -10.80
CA ALA A 117 -8.94 -9.05 -12.20
C ALA A 117 -8.03 -10.08 -12.89
N TYR A 118 -7.02 -10.59 -12.17
CA TYR A 118 -6.14 -11.65 -12.66
C TYR A 118 -6.86 -13.00 -12.74
N LEU A 119 -7.55 -13.41 -11.69
CA LEU A 119 -8.20 -14.73 -11.61
C LEU A 119 -9.47 -14.83 -12.46
N LYS A 120 -10.12 -13.71 -12.79
CA LYS A 120 -11.29 -13.65 -13.68
C LYS A 120 -11.06 -14.36 -15.02
N LYS A 121 -9.82 -14.39 -15.53
CA LYS A 121 -9.47 -15.09 -16.77
C LYS A 121 -9.65 -16.62 -16.70
N TYR A 122 -9.62 -17.20 -15.49
CA TYR A 122 -9.86 -18.62 -15.27
C TYR A 122 -11.34 -18.90 -14.94
N SER A 123 -11.92 -18.05 -14.05
CA SER A 123 -13.34 -18.12 -13.72
C SER A 123 -13.83 -16.81 -13.09
N LYS A 124 -15.00 -16.33 -13.53
CA LYS A 124 -15.65 -15.15 -12.94
C LYS A 124 -16.03 -15.33 -11.46
N TRP A 125 -16.17 -16.56 -11.00
CA TRP A 125 -16.52 -16.86 -9.61
C TRP A 125 -15.44 -16.45 -8.62
N TRP A 126 -14.17 -16.28 -9.03
CA TRP A 126 -13.09 -15.75 -8.18
C TRP A 126 -13.27 -14.30 -7.76
N ILE A 127 -14.18 -13.57 -8.42
CA ILE A 127 -14.51 -12.19 -8.01
C ILE A 127 -15.18 -12.20 -6.63
N LEU A 128 -16.06 -13.16 -6.37
CA LEU A 128 -16.84 -13.23 -5.13
C LEU A 128 -15.96 -13.31 -3.87
N PRO A 129 -15.03 -14.26 -3.72
CA PRO A 129 -14.16 -14.29 -2.52
C PRO A 129 -13.30 -13.04 -2.38
N CYS A 130 -12.83 -12.43 -3.47
CA CYS A 130 -12.05 -11.19 -3.40
C CYS A 130 -12.91 -10.01 -2.89
N VAL A 131 -14.16 -9.91 -3.34
CA VAL A 131 -15.10 -8.89 -2.84
C VAL A 131 -15.43 -9.14 -1.38
N LEU A 132 -15.71 -10.39 -0.99
CA LEU A 132 -16.00 -10.74 0.40
C LEU A 132 -14.83 -10.41 1.33
N LEU A 133 -13.58 -10.70 0.95
CA LEU A 133 -12.39 -10.37 1.73
C LEU A 133 -12.21 -8.85 1.84
N THR A 134 -12.50 -8.09 0.79
CA THR A 134 -12.48 -6.63 0.83
C THR A 134 -13.51 -6.08 1.83
N LEU A 135 -14.76 -6.55 1.73
CA LEU A 135 -15.85 -6.13 2.63
C LEU A 135 -15.59 -6.57 4.08
N LEU A 136 -15.03 -7.75 4.27
CA LEU A 136 -14.67 -8.26 5.59
C LEU A 136 -13.53 -7.43 6.22
N THR A 137 -12.53 -7.03 5.42
CA THR A 137 -11.50 -6.10 5.90
C THR A 137 -12.10 -4.74 6.29
N ALA A 138 -13.00 -4.18 5.46
CA ALA A 138 -13.68 -2.92 5.75
C ALA A 138 -14.53 -3.02 7.03
N PHE A 139 -15.32 -4.09 7.17
CA PHE A 139 -16.09 -4.38 8.38
C PHE A 139 -15.19 -4.54 9.61
N ALA A 140 -14.08 -5.25 9.49
CA ALA A 140 -13.13 -5.42 10.59
C ALA A 140 -12.61 -4.07 11.13
N ARG A 141 -12.41 -3.06 10.27
CA ARG A 141 -11.99 -1.72 10.73
C ARG A 141 -13.08 -0.99 11.52
N ASN A 142 -14.36 -1.19 11.18
CA ASN A 142 -15.47 -0.68 11.99
C ASN A 142 -15.62 -1.48 13.29
N TRP A 143 -15.59 -2.80 13.23
CA TRP A 143 -15.67 -3.70 14.38
C TRP A 143 -14.62 -3.40 15.45
N LEU A 144 -13.39 -3.16 15.01
CA LEU A 144 -12.27 -2.83 15.90
C LEU A 144 -12.32 -1.38 16.41
N GLY A 145 -13.29 -0.58 16.00
CA GLY A 145 -13.45 0.82 16.39
C GLY A 145 -12.42 1.76 15.74
N ALA A 146 -11.70 1.31 14.73
CA ALA A 146 -10.59 2.05 14.14
C ALA A 146 -11.04 3.12 13.12
N HIS A 147 -12.18 2.93 12.48
CA HIS A 147 -12.71 3.77 11.41
C HIS A 147 -14.24 3.82 11.43
N THR A 148 -14.82 4.91 10.91
CA THR A 148 -16.25 5.02 10.63
C THR A 148 -16.61 4.29 9.32
N PRO A 149 -17.92 4.02 9.08
CA PRO A 149 -18.38 3.49 7.78
C PRO A 149 -17.96 4.34 6.58
N GLN A 150 -17.97 5.68 6.72
CA GLN A 150 -17.54 6.58 5.64
C GLN A 150 -16.05 6.44 5.34
N ASP A 151 -15.21 6.30 6.36
CA ASP A 151 -13.76 6.13 6.17
C ASP A 151 -13.46 4.93 5.28
N VAL A 152 -14.13 3.80 5.54
CA VAL A 152 -13.89 2.56 4.80
C VAL A 152 -14.54 2.60 3.41
N LEU A 153 -15.73 3.19 3.27
CA LEU A 153 -16.40 3.33 1.99
C LEU A 153 -15.58 4.18 1.03
N VAL A 154 -15.14 5.36 1.47
CA VAL A 154 -14.29 6.24 0.65
C VAL A 154 -12.95 5.58 0.34
N GLY A 155 -12.36 4.84 1.28
CA GLY A 155 -11.15 4.05 1.03
C GLY A 155 -11.34 3.02 -0.10
N MET A 156 -12.45 2.27 -0.09
CA MET A 156 -12.79 1.33 -1.17
C MET A 156 -13.05 2.05 -2.51
N MET A 157 -13.70 3.22 -2.50
CA MET A 157 -13.92 4.02 -3.71
C MET A 157 -12.61 4.51 -4.31
N ILE A 158 -11.67 5.00 -3.51
CA ILE A 158 -10.32 5.38 -3.96
C ILE A 158 -9.65 4.19 -4.64
N ALA A 159 -9.69 3.02 -4.00
CA ALA A 159 -9.10 1.81 -4.56
C ALA A 159 -9.72 1.43 -5.90
N LEU A 160 -11.05 1.49 -6.03
CA LEU A 160 -11.76 1.20 -7.29
C LEU A 160 -11.34 2.16 -8.41
N VAL A 161 -11.29 3.46 -8.13
CA VAL A 161 -10.84 4.48 -9.09
C VAL A 161 -9.41 4.21 -9.54
N VAL A 162 -8.48 4.00 -8.58
CA VAL A 162 -7.07 3.72 -8.89
C VAL A 162 -6.93 2.40 -9.67
N LEU A 163 -7.71 1.37 -9.34
CA LEU A 163 -7.72 0.09 -10.05
C LEU A 163 -8.16 0.23 -11.51
N LEU A 164 -9.18 1.02 -11.78
CA LEU A 164 -9.66 1.30 -13.15
C LEU A 164 -8.65 2.15 -13.92
N LEU A 165 -8.17 3.22 -13.30
CA LEU A 165 -7.18 4.11 -13.91
C LEU A 165 -5.87 3.40 -14.19
N SER A 166 -5.36 2.54 -13.29
CA SER A 166 -4.09 1.84 -13.49
C SER A 166 -4.10 0.99 -14.75
N LYS A 167 -5.21 0.30 -15.04
CA LYS A 167 -5.36 -0.46 -16.29
C LYS A 167 -5.29 0.48 -17.49
N TYR A 168 -6.13 1.52 -17.49
CA TYR A 168 -6.20 2.48 -18.60
C TYR A 168 -4.85 3.17 -18.84
N LEU A 169 -4.20 3.66 -17.79
CA LEU A 169 -2.93 4.37 -17.89
C LEU A 169 -1.81 3.49 -18.43
N LEU A 170 -1.72 2.25 -17.96
CA LEU A 170 -0.71 1.31 -18.45
C LEU A 170 -0.99 0.90 -19.90
N ASP A 171 -2.25 0.67 -20.29
CA ASP A 171 -2.62 0.34 -21.67
C ASP A 171 -2.36 1.54 -22.60
N TRP A 172 -2.63 2.77 -22.14
CA TRP A 172 -2.31 4.00 -22.86
C TRP A 172 -0.80 4.20 -23.05
N ALA A 173 0.00 3.91 -22.03
CA ALA A 173 1.45 4.01 -22.10
C ALA A 173 2.05 3.02 -23.10
N ASP A 174 1.46 1.83 -23.25
CA ASP A 174 1.91 0.83 -24.24
C ASP A 174 1.55 1.24 -25.68
N GLY A 175 0.55 2.07 -25.86
CA GLY A 175 0.03 2.46 -27.18
C GLY A 175 0.86 3.53 -27.90
N GLY A 176 1.99 4.03 -27.36
CA GLY A 176 2.77 5.07 -28.02
C GLY A 176 4.14 5.34 -27.45
N LYS A 177 5.03 5.86 -28.30
CA LYS A 177 6.42 6.17 -27.93
C LYS A 177 6.47 7.22 -26.81
N ASN A 178 7.30 6.98 -25.80
CA ASN A 178 7.56 7.87 -24.65
C ASN A 178 6.34 8.20 -23.76
N ARG A 179 5.20 7.53 -23.94
CA ARG A 179 4.02 7.75 -23.07
C ARG A 179 4.26 7.24 -21.65
N ASP A 180 5.06 6.22 -21.51
CA ASP A 180 5.53 5.71 -20.19
C ASP A 180 6.40 6.76 -19.49
N CYS A 181 7.34 7.41 -20.18
CA CYS A 181 8.13 8.51 -19.64
C CYS A 181 7.25 9.69 -19.20
N LEU A 182 6.26 10.06 -20.04
CA LEU A 182 5.31 11.14 -19.70
C LEU A 182 4.50 10.79 -18.44
N LEU A 183 3.95 9.56 -18.38
CA LEU A 183 3.17 9.10 -17.23
C LEU A 183 4.02 9.07 -15.95
N ALA A 184 5.24 8.57 -16.04
CA ALA A 184 6.19 8.55 -14.92
C ALA A 184 6.55 9.97 -14.45
N THR A 185 6.81 10.89 -15.37
CA THR A 185 7.08 12.30 -15.07
C THR A 185 5.90 12.94 -14.34
N ILE A 186 4.67 12.72 -14.78
CA ILE A 186 3.46 13.20 -14.10
C ILE A 186 3.38 12.63 -12.68
N GLY A 187 3.61 11.32 -12.51
CA GLY A 187 3.60 10.68 -11.20
C GLY A 187 4.66 11.26 -10.24
N ILE A 188 5.86 11.54 -10.74
CA ILE A 188 6.94 12.19 -9.97
C ILE A 188 6.56 13.61 -9.58
N ILE A 189 6.02 14.41 -10.51
CA ILE A 189 5.59 15.80 -10.24
C ILE A 189 4.48 15.83 -9.20
N LEU A 190 3.47 14.96 -9.33
CA LEU A 190 2.37 14.88 -8.35
C LEU A 190 2.87 14.46 -6.96
N SER A 191 3.84 13.54 -6.88
CA SER A 191 4.47 13.15 -5.62
C SER A 191 5.25 14.30 -5.00
N ALA A 192 6.03 15.06 -5.78
CA ALA A 192 6.74 16.24 -5.32
C ALA A 192 5.78 17.33 -4.83
N ALA A 193 4.70 17.58 -5.59
CA ALA A 193 3.67 18.55 -5.19
C ALA A 193 3.00 18.14 -3.86
N MET A 194 2.72 16.84 -3.66
CA MET A 194 2.21 16.32 -2.38
C MET A 194 3.20 16.59 -1.24
N LEU A 195 4.49 16.33 -1.42
CA LEU A 195 5.51 16.58 -0.39
C LEU A 195 5.58 18.06 -0.04
N ILE A 196 5.63 18.96 -1.03
CA ILE A 196 5.64 20.41 -0.80
C ILE A 196 4.38 20.82 -0.02
N TYR A 197 3.20 20.39 -0.49
CA TYR A 197 1.94 20.74 0.17
C TYR A 197 1.90 20.27 1.63
N THR A 198 2.23 19.01 1.91
CA THR A 198 2.16 18.46 3.26
C THR A 198 3.24 19.01 4.20
N SER A 199 4.36 19.50 3.67
CA SER A 199 5.42 20.10 4.49
C SER A 199 5.12 21.57 4.88
N VAL A 200 4.29 22.30 4.12
CA VAL A 200 4.03 23.74 4.36
C VAL A 200 2.64 24.03 4.89
N LYS A 201 1.69 23.11 4.77
CA LYS A 201 0.31 23.36 5.25
C LYS A 201 0.28 23.46 6.79
N PRO A 202 -0.59 24.31 7.37
CA PRO A 202 -0.85 24.27 8.80
C PRO A 202 -1.65 23.01 9.18
N TYR A 203 -1.26 22.37 10.27
CA TYR A 203 -1.98 21.22 10.85
C TYR A 203 -2.73 21.62 12.12
N PRO A 204 -3.86 20.95 12.44
CA PRO A 204 -4.50 21.08 13.75
C PRO A 204 -3.52 20.66 14.86
N MET A 205 -3.44 21.46 15.93
CA MET A 205 -2.55 21.24 17.08
C MET A 205 -3.36 20.97 18.35
N ASP A 206 -4.48 20.24 18.22
CA ASP A 206 -5.35 19.90 19.34
C ASP A 206 -4.63 18.93 20.30
N VAL A 207 -4.77 19.20 21.58
CA VAL A 207 -4.08 18.46 22.65
C VAL A 207 -5.08 17.72 23.56
N LEU A 208 -4.63 16.62 24.12
CA LEU A 208 -5.31 15.93 25.22
C LEU A 208 -5.13 16.69 26.53
N PRO A 209 -5.91 16.37 27.59
CA PRO A 209 -5.78 17.03 28.90
C PRO A 209 -4.39 16.92 29.54
N ASP A 210 -3.59 15.92 29.13
CA ASP A 210 -2.21 15.70 29.57
C ASP A 210 -1.18 16.53 28.78
N GLY A 211 -1.63 17.33 27.80
CA GLY A 211 -0.78 18.17 26.94
C GLY A 211 -0.20 17.45 25.73
N THR A 212 -0.47 16.17 25.52
CA THR A 212 -0.05 15.43 24.31
C THR A 212 -0.94 15.76 23.11
N LEU A 213 -0.35 15.78 21.90
CA LEU A 213 -1.11 16.00 20.67
C LEU A 213 -2.09 14.86 20.39
N LEU A 214 -3.31 15.19 19.97
CA LEU A 214 -4.27 14.19 19.49
C LEU A 214 -3.70 13.38 18.30
N VAL A 215 -3.06 14.06 17.38
CA VAL A 215 -2.30 13.46 16.27
C VAL A 215 -1.05 14.27 16.09
N ASP A 216 0.11 13.62 16.06
CA ASP A 216 1.35 14.29 15.69
C ASP A 216 1.38 14.51 14.16
N PRO A 217 1.37 15.76 13.70
CA PRO A 217 1.46 16.06 12.27
C PRO A 217 2.76 15.54 11.64
N TRP A 218 3.83 15.42 12.43
CA TRP A 218 5.13 14.94 11.97
C TRP A 218 5.05 13.49 11.47
N ASP A 219 4.33 12.63 12.20
CA ASP A 219 4.06 11.25 11.76
C ASP A 219 3.27 11.22 10.45
N MET A 220 2.30 12.10 10.30
CA MET A 220 1.47 12.18 9.09
C MET A 220 2.27 12.64 7.87
N VAL A 221 3.19 13.59 8.04
CA VAL A 221 4.13 14.02 6.99
C VAL A 221 5.07 12.87 6.63
N THR A 222 5.58 12.12 7.62
CA THR A 222 6.43 10.93 7.38
C THR A 222 5.73 9.91 6.48
N ASP A 223 4.44 9.66 6.69
CA ASP A 223 3.68 8.73 5.85
C ASP A 223 3.48 9.26 4.42
N CYS A 224 3.41 10.57 4.22
CA CYS A 224 3.42 11.17 2.88
C CYS A 224 4.79 10.99 2.19
N TYR A 225 5.89 11.12 2.93
CA TYR A 225 7.23 10.86 2.40
C TYR A 225 7.40 9.41 1.95
N LYS A 226 6.91 8.44 2.74
CA LYS A 226 6.87 7.01 2.36
C LYS A 226 6.06 6.79 1.08
N ALA A 227 4.87 7.39 1.00
CA ALA A 227 3.99 7.27 -0.16
C ALA A 227 4.61 7.89 -1.43
N ALA A 228 5.24 9.06 -1.32
CA ALA A 228 5.96 9.71 -2.41
C ALA A 228 7.16 8.89 -2.85
N GLY A 229 7.95 8.35 -1.92
CA GLY A 229 9.06 7.45 -2.22
C GLY A 229 8.61 6.22 -3.00
N ALA A 230 7.50 5.59 -2.58
CA ALA A 230 6.92 4.45 -3.31
C ALA A 230 6.51 4.82 -4.73
N MET A 231 5.80 5.94 -4.93
CA MET A 231 5.34 6.36 -6.25
C MET A 231 6.50 6.78 -7.15
N MET A 232 7.42 7.62 -6.67
CA MET A 232 8.59 8.05 -7.46
C MET A 232 9.50 6.87 -7.81
N GLY A 233 9.73 5.96 -6.85
CA GLY A 233 10.51 4.73 -7.07
C GLY A 233 9.85 3.80 -8.08
N PHE A 234 8.51 3.66 -8.02
CA PHE A 234 7.75 2.91 -9.03
C PHE A 234 7.89 3.57 -10.42
N CYS A 235 7.62 4.86 -10.53
CA CYS A 235 7.65 5.59 -11.81
C CYS A 235 9.03 5.51 -12.48
N LEU A 236 10.10 5.81 -11.75
CA LEU A 236 11.46 5.74 -12.25
C LEU A 236 11.84 4.29 -12.59
N GLY A 237 11.58 3.36 -11.67
CA GLY A 237 11.90 1.95 -11.86
C GLY A 237 11.18 1.35 -13.06
N TRP A 238 9.91 1.67 -13.24
CA TRP A 238 9.11 1.18 -14.36
C TRP A 238 9.67 1.62 -15.72
N VAL A 239 10.06 2.90 -15.86
CA VAL A 239 10.70 3.40 -17.09
C VAL A 239 12.06 2.75 -17.31
N LEU A 240 12.91 2.71 -16.28
CA LEU A 240 14.23 2.09 -16.38
C LEU A 240 14.15 0.61 -16.78
N GLU A 241 13.22 -0.13 -16.17
CA GLU A 241 13.01 -1.53 -16.50
C GLU A 241 12.57 -1.73 -17.95
N ARG A 242 11.64 -0.90 -18.44
CA ARG A 242 11.13 -1.02 -19.82
C ARG A 242 12.17 -0.71 -20.89
N HIS A 243 13.05 0.24 -20.63
CA HIS A 243 14.01 0.72 -21.63
C HIS A 243 15.37 0.04 -21.56
N PHE A 244 15.76 -0.48 -20.39
CA PHE A 244 17.12 -0.99 -20.18
C PHE A 244 17.20 -2.45 -19.74
N VAL A 245 16.18 -3.00 -19.10
CA VAL A 245 16.18 -4.37 -18.58
C VAL A 245 15.33 -5.29 -19.46
N GLY A 246 14.03 -4.99 -19.58
CA GLY A 246 13.13 -5.73 -20.46
C GLY A 246 12.97 -7.22 -20.11
N PHE A 247 13.00 -7.60 -18.82
CA PHE A 247 12.94 -9.00 -18.42
C PHE A 247 11.59 -9.67 -18.76
N ASP A 248 11.62 -11.01 -18.91
CA ASP A 248 10.40 -11.82 -19.02
C ASP A 248 10.15 -12.60 -17.70
N ALA A 249 8.91 -12.57 -17.23
CA ALA A 249 8.48 -13.36 -16.07
C ALA A 249 8.32 -14.86 -16.38
N LYS A 250 8.37 -15.23 -17.67
CA LYS A 250 8.32 -16.63 -18.11
C LYS A 250 9.62 -17.37 -17.76
N GLY A 251 9.55 -18.69 -17.80
CA GLY A 251 10.69 -19.55 -17.49
C GLY A 251 10.24 -20.90 -16.93
N ALA A 252 11.18 -21.85 -16.79
CA ALA A 252 10.92 -23.13 -16.15
C ALA A 252 10.43 -22.95 -14.70
N GLY A 253 9.56 -23.85 -14.22
CA GLY A 253 8.97 -23.74 -12.88
C GLY A 253 10.03 -23.63 -11.78
N LYS A 254 11.10 -24.41 -11.85
CA LYS A 254 12.24 -24.36 -10.91
C LYS A 254 12.93 -22.99 -10.92
N THR A 255 13.18 -22.41 -12.09
CA THR A 255 13.81 -21.09 -12.23
C THR A 255 12.95 -20.01 -11.61
N ARG A 256 11.64 -20.01 -11.90
CA ARG A 256 10.69 -19.05 -11.31
C ARG A 256 10.60 -19.17 -9.79
N MET A 257 10.59 -20.40 -9.26
CA MET A 257 10.58 -20.64 -7.82
C MET A 257 11.86 -20.09 -7.15
N ILE A 258 13.04 -20.38 -7.70
CA ILE A 258 14.32 -19.85 -7.20
C ILE A 258 14.32 -18.32 -7.26
N ARG A 259 13.89 -17.75 -8.39
CA ARG A 259 13.76 -16.31 -8.58
C ARG A 259 12.87 -15.66 -7.51
N GLY A 260 11.71 -16.25 -7.21
CA GLY A 260 10.80 -15.78 -6.16
C GLY A 260 11.41 -15.85 -4.76
N VAL A 261 11.93 -17.02 -4.36
CA VAL A 261 12.49 -17.23 -3.02
C VAL A 261 13.70 -16.33 -2.76
N VAL A 262 14.66 -16.33 -3.68
CA VAL A 262 15.87 -15.50 -3.56
C VAL A 262 15.53 -14.02 -3.59
N GLY A 263 14.62 -13.61 -4.50
CA GLY A 263 14.21 -12.22 -4.61
C GLY A 263 13.54 -11.69 -3.34
N VAL A 264 12.63 -12.47 -2.74
CA VAL A 264 11.99 -12.10 -1.46
C VAL A 264 13.01 -12.02 -0.33
N ALA A 265 13.92 -12.98 -0.22
CA ALA A 265 14.98 -12.96 0.80
C ALA A 265 15.88 -11.72 0.64
N LEU A 266 16.30 -11.39 -0.58
CA LEU A 266 17.10 -10.20 -0.86
C LEU A 266 16.32 -8.90 -0.60
N LEU A 267 15.03 -8.83 -0.97
CA LEU A 267 14.19 -7.67 -0.70
C LEU A 267 14.11 -7.37 0.80
N LEU A 268 13.92 -8.40 1.62
CA LEU A 268 13.88 -8.27 3.08
C LEU A 268 15.25 -7.87 3.66
N ALA A 269 16.35 -8.40 3.12
CA ALA A 269 17.70 -8.04 3.52
C ALA A 269 18.02 -6.57 3.15
N VAL A 270 17.69 -6.15 1.94
CA VAL A 270 17.84 -4.76 1.49
C VAL A 270 17.04 -3.81 2.37
N ARG A 271 15.78 -4.14 2.65
CA ARG A 271 14.94 -3.35 3.57
C ARG A 271 15.58 -3.18 4.94
N LYS A 272 16.05 -4.28 5.53
CA LYS A 272 16.73 -4.25 6.84
C LYS A 272 18.02 -3.41 6.80
N GLY A 273 18.82 -3.57 5.75
CA GLY A 273 20.06 -2.81 5.54
C GLY A 273 19.81 -1.31 5.38
N MET A 274 18.82 -0.93 4.54
CA MET A 274 18.44 0.47 4.32
C MET A 274 17.95 1.13 5.61
N LYS A 275 17.12 0.42 6.39
CA LYS A 275 16.65 0.92 7.68
C LYS A 275 17.80 1.11 8.68
N ALA A 276 18.72 0.15 8.77
CA ALA A 276 19.87 0.23 9.67
C ALA A 276 20.82 1.39 9.30
N ALA A 277 21.18 1.50 8.01
CA ALA A 277 22.04 2.58 7.53
C ALA A 277 21.35 3.95 7.59
N GLY A 278 20.08 4.02 7.20
CA GLY A 278 19.33 5.27 7.16
C GLY A 278 19.07 5.88 8.53
N ASN A 279 18.86 5.05 9.57
CA ASN A 279 18.72 5.52 10.95
C ASN A 279 19.96 6.29 11.47
N LEU A 280 21.12 6.09 10.84
CA LEU A 280 22.37 6.80 11.20
C LEU A 280 22.55 8.12 10.44
N LEU A 281 21.87 8.31 9.32
CA LEU A 281 22.16 9.35 8.34
C LEU A 281 20.99 10.29 8.05
N LEU A 282 19.75 9.87 8.28
CA LEU A 282 18.55 10.55 7.82
C LEU A 282 17.56 10.76 8.97
N ASP A 283 16.80 11.84 8.91
CA ASP A 283 15.60 11.98 9.73
C ASP A 283 14.49 11.00 9.30
N ALA A 284 13.45 10.87 10.12
CA ALA A 284 12.37 9.91 9.88
C ALA A 284 11.65 10.09 8.55
N HIS A 285 11.49 11.31 8.06
CA HIS A 285 10.83 11.61 6.79
C HIS A 285 11.65 11.09 5.62
N TRP A 286 12.92 11.53 5.53
CA TRP A 286 13.80 11.13 4.44
C TRP A 286 14.19 9.67 4.51
N LEU A 287 14.27 9.09 5.71
CA LEU A 287 14.42 7.64 5.85
C LEU A 287 13.23 6.88 5.27
N GLY A 288 12.00 7.31 5.61
CA GLY A 288 10.79 6.72 5.06
C GLY A 288 10.69 6.83 3.54
N PHE A 289 11.06 7.99 2.99
CA PHE A 289 11.15 8.20 1.54
C PHE A 289 12.19 7.27 0.90
N ALA A 290 13.42 7.29 1.40
CA ALA A 290 14.53 6.53 0.84
C ALA A 290 14.29 5.03 0.89
N GLU A 291 13.74 4.51 2.02
CA GLU A 291 13.36 3.10 2.17
C GLU A 291 12.37 2.69 1.06
N MET A 292 11.26 3.40 0.90
CA MET A 292 10.23 3.04 -0.07
C MET A 292 10.70 3.23 -1.52
N PHE A 293 11.40 4.33 -1.81
CA PHE A 293 12.00 4.59 -3.12
C PHE A 293 12.99 3.50 -3.52
N GLY A 294 13.94 3.18 -2.65
CA GLY A 294 14.96 2.18 -2.91
C GLY A 294 14.41 0.76 -3.03
N LEU A 295 13.38 0.40 -2.21
CA LEU A 295 12.72 -0.90 -2.33
C LEU A 295 11.98 -1.04 -3.67
N MET A 296 11.33 0.02 -4.15
CA MET A 296 10.70 0.00 -5.48
C MET A 296 11.73 -0.13 -6.60
N LEU A 297 12.84 0.61 -6.55
CA LEU A 297 13.92 0.45 -7.53
C LEU A 297 14.53 -0.94 -7.49
N PHE A 298 14.78 -1.47 -6.29
CA PHE A 298 15.29 -2.84 -6.14
C PHE A 298 14.33 -3.85 -6.76
N ALA A 299 13.05 -3.79 -6.41
CA ALA A 299 12.06 -4.75 -6.87
C ALA A 299 11.80 -4.68 -8.38
N ILE A 300 11.81 -3.48 -8.95
CA ILE A 300 11.40 -3.26 -10.35
C ILE A 300 12.57 -3.34 -11.32
N VAL A 301 13.78 -2.91 -10.91
CA VAL A 301 14.94 -2.80 -11.80
C VAL A 301 16.10 -3.68 -11.38
N LEU A 302 16.62 -3.46 -10.15
CA LEU A 302 17.91 -4.03 -9.77
C LEU A 302 17.86 -5.55 -9.69
N TYR A 303 16.85 -6.10 -9.06
CA TYR A 303 16.70 -7.54 -8.96
C TYR A 303 16.34 -8.20 -10.30
N PRO A 304 15.40 -7.68 -11.12
CA PRO A 304 15.21 -8.15 -12.50
C PRO A 304 16.48 -8.16 -13.35
N ALA A 305 17.27 -7.10 -13.32
CA ALA A 305 18.55 -7.06 -14.03
C ALA A 305 19.52 -8.13 -13.53
N LEU A 306 19.58 -8.33 -12.21
CA LEU A 306 20.46 -9.35 -11.61
C LEU A 306 20.09 -10.77 -12.03
N PHE A 307 18.81 -11.16 -11.90
CA PHE A 307 18.44 -12.53 -12.27
C PHE A 307 18.53 -12.77 -13.77
N GLN A 308 18.21 -11.78 -14.61
CA GLN A 308 18.39 -11.88 -16.06
C GLN A 308 19.86 -12.13 -16.42
N TRP A 309 20.76 -11.35 -15.87
CA TRP A 309 22.22 -11.54 -16.08
C TRP A 309 22.70 -12.93 -15.64
N VAL A 310 22.22 -13.45 -14.51
CA VAL A 310 22.55 -14.80 -14.02
C VAL A 310 22.02 -15.89 -14.96
N GLU A 311 20.80 -15.74 -15.45
CA GLU A 311 20.14 -16.72 -16.32
C GLU A 311 20.79 -16.77 -17.71
N GLU A 312 21.15 -15.62 -18.28
CA GLU A 312 21.85 -15.54 -19.56
C GLU A 312 23.25 -16.23 -19.53
N ARG A 313 23.95 -16.12 -18.40
CA ARG A 313 25.24 -16.83 -18.23
C ARG A 313 25.08 -18.34 -18.14
N LYS A 314 24.01 -18.82 -17.48
CA LYS A 314 23.74 -20.27 -17.38
C LYS A 314 23.29 -20.89 -18.72
N GLY A 315 22.68 -20.10 -19.60
CA GLY A 315 22.26 -20.56 -20.92
C GLY A 315 23.41 -20.62 -21.94
N LYS A 316 24.57 -20.04 -21.59
CA LYS A 316 25.78 -20.04 -22.41
C LYS A 316 26.84 -21.09 -21.95
N SER A 317 26.62 -21.70 -20.81
CA SER A 317 27.41 -22.83 -20.28
C SER A 317 26.70 -24.16 -20.53
#